data_c33a5da68dc639e60cea2c49f84fecdf
#
_entry.id   c33a5da68dc639e60cea2c49f84fecdf
#
_cell.length_a   1.000
_cell.length_b   1.000
_cell.length_c   1.000
_cell.angle_alpha   90.00
_cell.angle_beta   90.00
_cell.angle_gamma   90.00
#
_symmetry.space_group_name_H-M   'P 1'
#
loop_
_entity.id
_entity.type
_entity.pdbx_description
1 polymer ?
#
loop_
_entity_poly.entity_id
_entity_poly.type
_entity_poly.pdbx_seq_one_letter_code
_entity_poly.pdbx_strand_id
1 'polypeptide(L)'
;MRFGGRRTSDNVEYRAGGGRGLGGGGGMLLGLVFSRFGIGGVAVLLVIMFLVGGDPLGLSGGGQQNVAPHQASRSGGDAGQVCASDPTYRFLCQALASTEEHWGAMFTEAGARYRPPILAFYDGGTDTGCGYGQATMGPFYCPADQRIYLDTGFFDELARRYGAPRDFAQAYGLGHEVGHHVQTLSG
;
A
#
# COMPACT_ATOMS: atom_id res chain seq x y z
N MET A 1 -12.65 -22.26 -4.48
CA MET A 1 -12.74 -21.83 -5.90
C MET A 1 -11.48 -22.26 -6.64
N ARG A 2 -11.56 -22.62 -7.92
CA ARG A 2 -10.38 -23.05 -8.69
C ARG A 2 -10.16 -22.06 -9.84
N PHE A 3 -9.13 -21.24 -9.70
CA PHE A 3 -8.64 -20.37 -10.78
C PHE A 3 -7.44 -20.96 -11.52
N GLY A 4 -7.15 -22.27 -11.31
CA GLY A 4 -5.97 -22.93 -11.86
C GLY A 4 -5.89 -22.77 -13.40
N GLY A 5 -4.74 -22.29 -13.87
CA GLY A 5 -4.47 -22.07 -15.30
C GLY A 5 -4.99 -20.75 -15.88
N ARG A 6 -5.63 -19.87 -15.09
CA ARG A 6 -6.02 -18.52 -15.53
C ARG A 6 -4.84 -17.55 -15.48
N ARG A 7 -4.89 -16.49 -16.30
CA ARG A 7 -3.92 -15.40 -16.24
C ARG A 7 -3.94 -14.71 -14.87
N THR A 8 -2.86 -14.09 -14.51
CA THR A 8 -2.76 -13.14 -13.40
C THR A 8 -2.93 -11.72 -13.93
N SER A 9 -3.40 -10.81 -13.09
CA SER A 9 -3.49 -9.39 -13.42
C SER A 9 -2.10 -8.74 -13.45
N ASP A 10 -1.90 -7.80 -14.37
CA ASP A 10 -0.72 -6.92 -14.41
C ASP A 10 -0.91 -5.66 -13.54
N ASN A 11 -2.14 -5.44 -13.00
CA ASN A 11 -2.47 -4.31 -12.15
C ASN A 11 -2.24 -4.65 -10.68
N VAL A 12 -1.02 -5.06 -10.34
CA VAL A 12 -0.63 -5.51 -9.00
C VAL A 12 0.69 -4.89 -8.60
N GLU A 13 0.78 -4.45 -7.36
CA GLU A 13 2.02 -3.97 -6.75
C GLU A 13 2.18 -4.52 -5.33
N TYR A 14 3.42 -4.59 -4.85
CA TYR A 14 3.72 -4.83 -3.44
C TYR A 14 4.31 -3.56 -2.82
N ARG A 15 3.74 -3.14 -1.70
CA ARG A 15 4.22 -2.01 -0.91
C ARG A 15 4.89 -2.52 0.35
N ALA A 16 6.20 -2.45 0.39
CA ALA A 16 6.93 -2.65 1.65
C ALA A 16 6.35 -1.68 2.68
N GLY A 17 5.91 -2.21 3.83
CA GLY A 17 5.23 -1.45 4.85
C GLY A 17 5.99 -0.17 5.17
N GLY A 18 5.34 0.95 4.97
CA GLY A 18 5.81 2.24 5.42
C GLY A 18 5.68 2.30 6.93
N GLY A 19 6.54 1.54 7.64
CA GLY A 19 6.81 1.88 9.01
C GLY A 19 7.20 3.36 8.97
N ARG A 20 6.53 4.22 9.71
CA ARG A 20 7.08 5.51 10.12
C ARG A 20 8.37 5.23 10.89
N GLY A 21 9.37 4.70 10.15
CA GLY A 21 10.73 4.74 10.59
C GLY A 21 11.07 6.22 10.73
N LEU A 22 11.31 6.65 11.95
CA LEU A 22 12.22 7.76 12.24
C LEU A 22 13.62 7.39 11.70
N GLY A 23 13.73 7.09 10.43
CA GLY A 23 14.86 6.46 9.76
C GLY A 23 15.36 7.27 8.58
N GLY A 24 15.46 8.57 8.72
CA GLY A 24 16.61 9.25 8.14
C GLY A 24 17.70 9.22 9.22
N GLY A 25 18.96 8.93 8.88
CA GLY A 25 20.10 8.71 9.83
C GLY A 25 20.22 9.60 11.08
N GLY A 26 19.36 10.59 11.27
CA GLY A 26 19.25 11.43 12.45
C GLY A 26 18.57 10.75 13.64
N GLY A 27 17.58 9.88 13.43
CA GLY A 27 16.83 9.30 14.55
C GLY A 27 17.64 8.28 15.36
N MET A 28 18.51 7.55 14.71
CA MET A 28 19.40 6.60 15.40
C MET A 28 20.49 7.32 16.21
N LEU A 29 21.00 8.43 15.70
CA LEU A 29 21.95 9.30 16.42
C LEU A 29 21.29 9.99 17.60
N LEU A 30 20.07 10.52 17.43
CA LEU A 30 19.30 11.12 18.53
C LEU A 30 19.01 10.11 19.64
N GLY A 31 18.60 8.88 19.30
CA GLY A 31 18.36 7.81 20.26
C GLY A 31 19.60 7.44 21.05
N LEU A 32 20.75 7.37 20.39
CA LEU A 32 22.04 7.01 20.99
C LEU A 32 22.54 8.13 21.92
N VAL A 33 22.39 9.38 21.52
CA VAL A 33 22.74 10.55 22.35
C VAL A 33 21.80 10.68 23.55
N PHE A 34 20.50 10.46 23.37
CA PHE A 34 19.53 10.49 24.45
C PHE A 34 19.81 9.42 25.52
N SER A 35 20.16 8.17 25.09
CA SER A 35 20.45 7.08 26.00
C SER A 35 21.73 7.26 26.82
N ARG A 36 22.69 8.04 26.28
CA ARG A 36 24.03 8.21 26.92
C ARG A 36 24.16 9.52 27.66
N PHE A 37 23.49 10.58 27.23
CA PHE A 37 23.67 11.95 27.74
C PHE A 37 22.36 12.64 28.16
N GLY A 38 21.22 11.95 28.07
CA GLY A 38 19.93 12.47 28.44
C GLY A 38 19.48 13.71 27.63
N ILE A 39 18.54 14.47 28.19
CA ILE A 39 17.96 15.68 27.55
C ILE A 39 19.04 16.73 27.27
N GLY A 40 20.07 16.84 28.16
CA GLY A 40 21.15 17.81 28.00
C GLY A 40 22.00 17.56 26.75
N GLY A 41 22.29 16.30 26.44
CA GLY A 41 23.05 15.93 25.24
C GLY A 41 22.28 16.22 23.94
N VAL A 42 20.97 16.04 23.95
CA VAL A 42 20.12 16.38 22.80
C VAL A 42 20.10 17.89 22.57
N ALA A 43 20.00 18.70 23.62
CA ALA A 43 20.02 20.16 23.52
C ALA A 43 21.35 20.66 22.92
N VAL A 44 22.47 20.11 23.36
CA VAL A 44 23.81 20.46 22.82
C VAL A 44 23.92 20.07 21.36
N LEU A 45 23.45 18.88 20.98
CA LEU A 45 23.46 18.42 19.58
C LEU A 45 22.64 19.33 18.67
N LEU A 46 21.46 19.75 19.11
CA LEU A 46 20.60 20.69 18.39
C LEU A 46 21.25 22.07 18.21
N VAL A 47 21.94 22.56 19.24
CA VAL A 47 22.69 23.82 19.14
C VAL A 47 23.85 23.70 18.16
N ILE A 48 24.61 22.59 18.18
CA ILE A 48 25.69 22.36 17.24
C ILE A 48 25.16 22.27 15.81
N MET A 49 24.06 21.54 15.58
CA MET A 49 23.44 21.45 14.25
C MET A 49 22.96 22.81 13.75
N PHE A 50 22.41 23.64 14.62
CA PHE A 50 22.01 25.00 14.30
C PHE A 50 23.18 25.90 13.94
N LEU A 51 24.31 25.79 14.66
CA LEU A 51 25.53 26.59 14.42
C LEU A 51 26.29 26.16 13.14
N VAL A 52 26.16 24.90 12.74
CA VAL A 52 26.80 24.37 11.51
C VAL A 52 25.91 24.57 10.26
N GLY A 53 24.76 25.25 10.42
CA GLY A 53 23.85 25.55 9.30
C GLY A 53 22.90 24.40 8.93
N GLY A 54 22.78 23.38 9.79
CA GLY A 54 21.77 22.37 9.68
C GLY A 54 20.43 22.84 10.23
N ASP A 55 19.33 22.54 9.56
CA ASP A 55 17.96 22.82 10.03
C ASP A 55 17.37 21.57 10.69
N PRO A 56 17.58 21.35 12.01
CA PRO A 56 17.20 20.11 12.69
C PRO A 56 15.68 19.92 12.84
N LEU A 57 14.90 20.97 12.59
CA LEU A 57 13.45 20.96 12.74
C LEU A 57 12.71 21.25 11.43
N GLY A 58 13.45 21.48 10.32
CA GLY A 58 12.82 21.72 9.01
C GLY A 58 11.95 22.98 8.93
N LEU A 59 12.16 23.96 9.83
CA LEU A 59 11.30 25.15 9.98
C LEU A 59 11.71 26.32 9.07
N SER A 60 12.92 26.32 8.49
CA SER A 60 13.40 27.35 7.56
C SER A 60 13.40 26.91 6.11
N GLY A 61 12.39 26.16 5.68
CA GLY A 61 12.25 25.65 4.32
C GLY A 61 11.65 26.66 3.34
N GLY A 62 12.37 27.71 3.00
CA GLY A 62 12.14 28.54 1.80
C GLY A 62 12.97 28.05 0.62
N GLY A 63 13.05 26.77 0.35
CA GLY A 63 13.69 26.20 -0.85
C GLY A 63 12.62 25.77 -1.85
N GLN A 64 12.57 26.45 -3.01
CA GLN A 64 11.84 26.00 -4.19
C GLN A 64 12.26 24.57 -4.52
N GLN A 65 11.51 23.60 -4.00
CA GLN A 65 11.58 22.26 -4.55
C GLN A 65 10.94 22.34 -5.92
N ASN A 66 11.76 22.22 -6.97
CA ASN A 66 11.28 21.85 -8.29
C ASN A 66 10.39 20.63 -8.10
N VAL A 67 9.08 20.84 -8.21
CA VAL A 67 8.10 19.76 -8.26
C VAL A 67 8.31 19.10 -9.62
N ALA A 68 9.31 18.21 -9.70
CA ALA A 68 9.32 17.20 -10.72
C ALA A 68 7.98 16.45 -10.60
N PRO A 69 7.28 16.16 -11.71
CA PRO A 69 6.05 15.40 -11.65
C PRO A 69 6.35 14.13 -10.83
N HIS A 70 5.56 13.91 -9.79
CA HIS A 70 5.68 12.73 -8.93
C HIS A 70 5.63 11.51 -9.83
N GLN A 71 6.79 11.05 -10.25
CA GLN A 71 6.93 9.66 -10.65
C GLN A 71 6.64 8.89 -9.37
N ALA A 72 5.44 8.33 -9.31
CA ALA A 72 5.07 7.38 -8.28
C ALA A 72 6.25 6.44 -8.11
N SER A 73 6.85 6.45 -6.93
CA SER A 73 7.94 5.54 -6.60
C SER A 73 7.43 4.16 -6.87
N ARG A 74 7.85 3.57 -7.99
CA ARG A 74 7.65 2.17 -8.31
C ARG A 74 8.55 1.38 -7.35
N SER A 75 8.14 1.27 -6.10
CA SER A 75 8.63 0.23 -5.21
C SER A 75 7.74 -1.01 -5.36
N GLY A 76 7.38 -1.32 -6.60
CA GLY A 76 6.66 -2.53 -6.94
C GLY A 76 7.60 -3.44 -7.71
N GLY A 77 7.87 -4.62 -7.21
CA GLY A 77 8.35 -5.71 -8.05
C GLY A 77 7.42 -5.85 -9.25
N ASP A 78 7.93 -6.40 -10.37
CA ASP A 78 7.10 -6.79 -11.51
C ASP A 78 5.86 -7.55 -10.99
N ALA A 79 4.65 -7.16 -11.44
CA ALA A 79 3.39 -7.78 -11.03
C ALA A 79 3.44 -9.30 -11.12
N GLY A 80 4.08 -9.83 -12.16
CA GLY A 80 4.32 -11.25 -12.31
C GLY A 80 5.14 -11.87 -11.18
N GLN A 81 6.16 -11.17 -10.69
CA GLN A 81 6.97 -11.61 -9.55
C GLN A 81 6.16 -11.56 -8.25
N VAL A 82 5.39 -10.50 -8.02
CA VAL A 82 4.52 -10.39 -6.85
C VAL A 82 3.52 -11.54 -6.83
N CYS A 83 2.81 -11.78 -7.94
CA CYS A 83 1.83 -12.86 -8.05
C CYS A 83 2.44 -14.26 -7.96
N ALA A 84 3.73 -14.42 -8.29
CA ALA A 84 4.42 -15.71 -8.21
C ALA A 84 5.02 -15.99 -6.83
N SER A 85 5.19 -14.98 -5.99
CA SER A 85 5.93 -15.08 -4.73
C SER A 85 5.20 -15.90 -3.66
N ASP A 86 3.86 -15.96 -3.69
CA ASP A 86 3.04 -16.65 -2.71
C ASP A 86 1.77 -17.23 -3.36
N PRO A 87 1.30 -18.44 -2.99
CA PRO A 87 0.08 -19.04 -3.51
C PRO A 87 -1.18 -18.17 -3.29
N THR A 88 -1.25 -17.45 -2.17
CA THR A 88 -2.35 -16.54 -1.84
C THR A 88 -2.35 -15.32 -2.77
N TYR A 89 -1.16 -14.74 -3.00
CA TYR A 89 -1.02 -13.64 -3.96
C TYR A 89 -1.42 -14.09 -5.37
N ARG A 90 -0.97 -15.25 -5.80
CA ARG A 90 -1.35 -15.82 -7.09
C ARG A 90 -2.86 -15.98 -7.23
N PHE A 91 -3.53 -16.51 -6.20
CA PHE A 91 -4.98 -16.67 -6.19
C PHE A 91 -5.69 -15.30 -6.32
N LEU A 92 -5.28 -14.30 -5.55
CA LEU A 92 -5.85 -12.95 -5.58
C LEU A 92 -5.58 -12.24 -6.93
N CYS A 93 -4.39 -12.39 -7.50
CA CYS A 93 -4.07 -11.88 -8.83
C CYS A 93 -4.95 -12.51 -9.92
N GLN A 94 -5.25 -13.81 -9.82
CA GLN A 94 -6.16 -14.50 -10.76
C GLN A 94 -7.60 -14.08 -10.55
N ALA A 95 -8.02 -13.87 -9.31
CA ALA A 95 -9.34 -13.34 -8.99
C ALA A 95 -9.53 -11.92 -9.54
N LEU A 96 -8.53 -11.04 -9.36
CA LEU A 96 -8.55 -9.69 -9.94
C LEU A 96 -8.66 -9.74 -11.48
N ALA A 97 -7.83 -10.55 -12.14
CA ALA A 97 -7.87 -10.73 -13.58
C ALA A 97 -9.27 -11.17 -14.07
N SER A 98 -9.95 -12.05 -13.31
CA SER A 98 -11.31 -12.48 -13.64
C SER A 98 -12.32 -11.32 -13.51
N THR A 99 -12.18 -10.44 -12.51
CA THR A 99 -13.03 -9.24 -12.39
C THR A 99 -12.76 -8.25 -13.51
N GLU A 100 -11.51 -8.06 -13.91
CA GLU A 100 -11.12 -7.19 -15.04
C GLU A 100 -11.77 -7.63 -16.35
N GLU A 101 -11.76 -8.94 -16.64
CA GLU A 101 -12.40 -9.50 -17.83
C GLU A 101 -13.90 -9.26 -17.83
N HIS A 102 -14.56 -9.50 -16.68
CA HIS A 102 -15.99 -9.36 -16.54
C HIS A 102 -16.42 -7.89 -16.66
N TRP A 103 -15.84 -6.99 -15.88
CA TRP A 103 -16.18 -5.57 -15.90
C TRP A 103 -15.75 -4.90 -17.22
N GLY A 104 -14.62 -5.32 -17.80
CA GLY A 104 -14.18 -4.86 -19.13
C GLY A 104 -15.24 -5.14 -20.20
N ALA A 105 -15.81 -6.33 -20.20
CA ALA A 105 -16.89 -6.69 -21.13
C ALA A 105 -18.16 -5.84 -20.87
N MET A 106 -18.61 -5.74 -19.61
CA MET A 106 -19.80 -4.97 -19.25
C MET A 106 -19.70 -3.48 -19.60
N PHE A 107 -18.55 -2.85 -19.32
CA PHE A 107 -18.33 -1.45 -19.68
C PHE A 107 -18.28 -1.25 -21.21
N THR A 108 -17.69 -2.19 -21.93
CA THR A 108 -17.67 -2.17 -23.40
C THR A 108 -19.10 -2.27 -23.98
N GLU A 109 -19.93 -3.17 -23.46
CA GLU A 109 -21.33 -3.30 -23.85
C GLU A 109 -22.13 -2.02 -23.56
N ALA A 110 -21.77 -1.31 -22.46
CA ALA A 110 -22.35 -0.02 -22.11
C ALA A 110 -21.77 1.17 -22.90
N GLY A 111 -20.87 0.93 -23.85
CA GLY A 111 -20.20 1.99 -24.63
C GLY A 111 -19.17 2.80 -23.83
N ALA A 112 -18.72 2.30 -22.69
CA ALA A 112 -17.75 2.93 -21.80
C ALA A 112 -16.42 2.13 -21.76
N ARG A 113 -15.40 2.74 -21.15
CA ARG A 113 -14.09 2.09 -20.96
C ARG A 113 -13.87 1.79 -19.50
N TYR A 114 -13.67 0.52 -19.19
CA TYR A 114 -13.22 0.09 -17.87
C TYR A 114 -11.72 0.41 -17.68
N ARG A 115 -11.38 0.98 -16.54
CA ARG A 115 -9.99 1.15 -16.07
C ARG A 115 -9.85 0.34 -14.79
N PRO A 116 -9.09 -0.77 -14.80
CA PRO A 116 -8.93 -1.61 -13.63
C PRO A 116 -8.30 -0.87 -12.44
N PRO A 117 -8.64 -1.22 -11.21
CA PRO A 117 -7.94 -0.74 -10.03
C PRO A 117 -6.57 -1.42 -9.93
N ILE A 118 -5.64 -0.82 -9.19
CA ILE A 118 -4.39 -1.47 -8.81
C ILE A 118 -4.61 -2.19 -7.48
N LEU A 119 -4.25 -3.47 -7.41
CA LEU A 119 -4.20 -4.24 -6.17
C LEU A 119 -2.83 -4.05 -5.52
N ALA A 120 -2.81 -3.37 -4.40
CA ALA A 120 -1.62 -3.10 -3.60
C ALA A 120 -1.58 -4.05 -2.40
N PHE A 121 -0.69 -5.04 -2.45
CA PHE A 121 -0.37 -5.84 -1.26
C PHE A 121 0.53 -5.05 -0.33
N TYR A 122 0.31 -5.19 0.98
CA TYR A 122 1.16 -4.57 1.99
C TYR A 122 1.23 -5.46 3.24
N ASP A 123 2.13 -5.14 4.16
CA ASP A 123 2.31 -5.85 5.42
C ASP A 123 2.25 -4.87 6.59
N GLY A 124 1.34 -5.09 7.53
CA GLY A 124 1.12 -4.32 8.74
C GLY A 124 0.49 -2.96 8.52
N GLY A 125 1.06 -2.11 7.68
CA GLY A 125 0.55 -0.78 7.39
C GLY A 125 1.18 -0.13 6.18
N THR A 126 0.45 0.82 5.56
CA THR A 126 0.91 1.52 4.35
C THR A 126 0.28 2.92 4.23
N ASP A 127 1.02 3.84 3.62
CA ASP A 127 0.46 5.15 3.24
C ASP A 127 -0.37 5.00 1.96
N THR A 128 -1.52 5.67 1.91
CA THR A 128 -2.45 5.65 0.78
C THR A 128 -2.91 7.05 0.43
N GLY A 129 -3.55 7.23 -0.72
CA GLY A 129 -4.20 8.49 -1.07
C GLY A 129 -5.33 8.91 -0.11
N CYS A 130 -5.86 7.97 0.67
CA CYS A 130 -6.94 8.19 1.64
C CYS A 130 -6.45 8.27 3.10
N GLY A 131 -5.14 8.30 3.34
CA GLY A 131 -4.51 8.28 4.66
C GLY A 131 -3.76 6.99 4.93
N TYR A 132 -3.42 6.75 6.21
CA TYR A 132 -2.66 5.58 6.62
C TYR A 132 -3.58 4.36 6.81
N GLY A 133 -3.34 3.32 6.01
CA GLY A 133 -4.03 2.02 6.11
C GLY A 133 -3.31 1.06 7.05
N GLN A 134 -4.08 0.28 7.83
CA GLN A 134 -3.58 -0.74 8.74
C GLN A 134 -4.17 -2.11 8.41
N ALA A 135 -3.41 -3.17 8.59
CA ALA A 135 -3.85 -4.56 8.35
C ALA A 135 -5.14 -4.92 9.10
N THR A 136 -5.34 -4.37 10.30
CA THR A 136 -6.54 -4.60 11.13
C THR A 136 -7.83 -4.06 10.52
N MET A 137 -7.75 -3.17 9.53
CA MET A 137 -8.91 -2.62 8.81
C MET A 137 -9.50 -3.62 7.79
N GLY A 138 -8.76 -4.69 7.46
CA GLY A 138 -9.09 -5.59 6.37
C GLY A 138 -8.79 -5.00 4.99
N PRO A 139 -9.26 -5.65 3.91
CA PRO A 139 -9.20 -5.08 2.57
C PRO A 139 -9.97 -3.76 2.49
N PHE A 140 -9.49 -2.81 1.71
CA PHE A 140 -10.22 -1.57 1.46
C PHE A 140 -9.85 -0.95 0.11
N TYR A 141 -10.80 -0.22 -0.46
CA TYR A 141 -10.61 0.58 -1.66
C TYR A 141 -10.38 2.06 -1.30
N CYS A 142 -9.42 2.70 -1.93
CA CYS A 142 -9.20 4.13 -1.82
C CYS A 142 -9.56 4.84 -3.14
N PRO A 143 -10.63 5.66 -3.19
CA PRO A 143 -11.03 6.36 -4.41
C PRO A 143 -10.05 7.44 -4.85
N ALA A 144 -9.27 8.02 -3.93
CA ALA A 144 -8.33 9.10 -4.24
C ALA A 144 -7.16 8.64 -5.13
N ASP A 145 -6.73 7.38 -5.00
CA ASP A 145 -5.65 6.81 -5.81
C ASP A 145 -6.08 5.60 -6.64
N GLN A 146 -7.36 5.22 -6.56
CA GLN A 146 -7.99 4.11 -7.30
C GLN A 146 -7.29 2.76 -7.05
N ARG A 147 -6.91 2.51 -5.80
CA ARG A 147 -6.23 1.27 -5.38
C ARG A 147 -7.05 0.48 -4.39
N ILE A 148 -6.93 -0.83 -4.50
CA ILE A 148 -7.40 -1.78 -3.50
C ILE A 148 -6.18 -2.16 -2.66
N TYR A 149 -6.27 -1.99 -1.36
CA TYR A 149 -5.23 -2.30 -0.40
C TYR A 149 -5.58 -3.59 0.34
N LEU A 150 -4.62 -4.51 0.44
CA LEU A 150 -4.87 -5.81 1.01
C LEU A 150 -3.64 -6.36 1.74
N ASP A 151 -3.81 -6.64 3.03
CA ASP A 151 -2.88 -7.42 3.84
C ASP A 151 -3.41 -8.85 3.97
N THR A 152 -2.63 -9.83 3.53
CA THR A 152 -3.07 -11.24 3.55
C THR A 152 -3.13 -11.83 4.93
N GLY A 153 -2.42 -11.28 5.91
CA GLY A 153 -2.51 -11.67 7.32
C GLY A 153 -3.91 -11.52 7.91
N PHE A 154 -4.69 -10.58 7.40
CA PHE A 154 -6.10 -10.43 7.77
C PHE A 154 -6.92 -11.71 7.50
N PHE A 155 -6.74 -12.32 6.34
CA PHE A 155 -7.48 -13.54 5.98
C PHE A 155 -7.03 -14.76 6.80
N ASP A 156 -5.78 -14.81 7.21
CA ASP A 156 -5.27 -15.84 8.11
C ASP A 156 -5.91 -15.73 9.50
N GLU A 157 -6.07 -14.52 9.99
CA GLU A 157 -6.78 -14.28 11.23
C GLU A 157 -8.27 -14.63 11.11
N LEU A 158 -8.92 -14.23 10.02
CA LEU A 158 -10.33 -14.52 9.74
C LEU A 158 -10.57 -16.05 9.71
N ALA A 159 -9.69 -16.80 9.02
CA ALA A 159 -9.78 -18.25 8.95
C ALA A 159 -9.59 -18.91 10.33
N ARG A 160 -8.62 -18.43 11.12
CA ARG A 160 -8.37 -18.96 12.48
C ARG A 160 -9.49 -18.66 13.45
N ARG A 161 -10.07 -17.47 13.39
CA ARG A 161 -11.01 -16.97 14.38
C ARG A 161 -12.45 -17.40 14.09
N TYR A 162 -12.81 -17.49 12.80
CA TYR A 162 -14.19 -17.74 12.37
C TYR A 162 -14.36 -18.98 11.50
N GLY A 163 -13.30 -19.74 11.25
CA GLY A 163 -13.35 -20.93 10.40
C GLY A 163 -13.76 -20.66 8.94
N ALA A 164 -13.65 -19.41 8.48
CA ALA A 164 -14.05 -19.03 7.13
C ALA A 164 -13.16 -19.74 6.10
N PRO A 165 -13.75 -20.33 5.03
CA PRO A 165 -12.97 -20.88 3.94
C PRO A 165 -12.12 -19.79 3.30
N ARG A 166 -10.79 -19.91 3.40
CA ARG A 166 -9.81 -18.88 3.02
C ARG A 166 -10.04 -18.36 1.60
N ASP A 167 -10.14 -19.25 0.61
CA ASP A 167 -10.33 -18.88 -0.79
C ASP A 167 -11.61 -18.06 -1.03
N PHE A 168 -12.70 -18.44 -0.35
CA PHE A 168 -13.97 -17.71 -0.49
C PHE A 168 -13.87 -16.32 0.13
N ALA A 169 -13.35 -16.21 1.34
CA ALA A 169 -13.21 -14.92 2.05
C ALA A 169 -12.32 -13.95 1.26
N GLN A 170 -11.23 -14.46 0.69
CA GLN A 170 -10.30 -13.69 -0.13
C GLN A 170 -10.95 -13.19 -1.42
N ALA A 171 -11.61 -14.08 -2.17
CA ALA A 171 -12.28 -13.71 -3.42
C ALA A 171 -13.45 -12.75 -3.18
N TYR A 172 -14.22 -12.97 -2.11
CA TYR A 172 -15.32 -12.10 -1.73
C TYR A 172 -14.83 -10.71 -1.32
N GLY A 173 -13.83 -10.64 -0.43
CA GLY A 173 -13.25 -9.37 0.00
C GLY A 173 -12.70 -8.56 -1.17
N LEU A 174 -11.90 -9.19 -2.04
CA LEU A 174 -11.40 -8.52 -3.24
C LEU A 174 -12.55 -8.05 -4.16
N GLY A 175 -13.54 -8.91 -4.41
CA GLY A 175 -14.69 -8.58 -5.26
C GLY A 175 -15.54 -7.43 -4.71
N HIS A 176 -15.64 -7.31 -3.38
CA HIS A 176 -16.31 -6.20 -2.70
C HIS A 176 -15.59 -4.87 -2.97
N GLU A 177 -14.27 -4.84 -2.85
CA GLU A 177 -13.46 -3.64 -3.10
C GLU A 177 -13.46 -3.25 -4.59
N VAL A 178 -13.47 -4.24 -5.50
CA VAL A 178 -13.68 -3.99 -6.93
C VAL A 178 -15.07 -3.37 -7.17
N GLY A 179 -16.11 -3.77 -6.42
CA GLY A 179 -17.43 -3.15 -6.46
C GLY A 179 -17.37 -1.66 -6.12
N HIS A 180 -16.66 -1.26 -5.09
CA HIS A 180 -16.45 0.16 -4.75
C HIS A 180 -15.72 0.93 -5.85
N HIS A 181 -14.73 0.30 -6.49
CA HIS A 181 -14.06 0.91 -7.64
C HIS A 181 -15.02 1.13 -8.82
N VAL A 182 -15.85 0.14 -9.14
CA VAL A 182 -16.88 0.27 -10.20
C VAL A 182 -17.87 1.38 -9.87
N GLN A 183 -18.33 1.50 -8.63
CA GLN A 183 -19.16 2.62 -8.19
C GLN A 183 -18.49 3.97 -8.42
N THR A 184 -17.20 4.09 -8.11
CA THR A 184 -16.42 5.31 -8.35
C THR A 184 -16.34 5.66 -9.84
N LEU A 185 -16.26 4.65 -10.72
CA LEU A 185 -16.20 4.89 -12.18
C LEU A 185 -17.57 5.24 -12.77
N SER A 186 -18.66 4.83 -12.11
CA SER A 186 -20.02 5.01 -12.61
C SER A 186 -20.67 6.32 -12.15
N GLY A 187 -20.11 7.03 -11.18
CA GLY A 187 -20.57 8.30 -10.63
C GLY A 187 -21.46 8.11 -9.41
#